data_c3b4408d34bef8f4f62cfde2bfd424e5
#
_entry.id   c3b4408d34bef8f4f62cfde2bfd424e5
#
_cell.length_a   1.000
_cell.length_b   1.000
_cell.length_c   1.000
_cell.angle_alpha   90.00
_cell.angle_beta   90.00
_cell.angle_gamma   90.00
#
_symmetry.space_group_name_H-M   'P 1'
#
loop_
_entity.id
_entity.type
_entity.pdbx_description
1 polymer ?
#
loop_
_entity_poly.entity_id
_entity_poly.type
_entity_poly.pdbx_seq_one_letter_code
_entity_poly.pdbx_strand_id
1 'polypeptide(L)'
;MEIRAASPLQRNEDVDRQGVRVTVGAGSAYDLYLSRELQHARIVRAPSSPAVVDAFMEQGLEVAAGVKQQLQADAQRRTGLRLLPGRFMVIEQAMGTPKGRGQAAADSLRTFVEDMKASGFVANALKRHGIQGATVAP
;
A
#
# COMPACT_ATOMS: atom_id res chain seq x y z
N MET A 1 -2.36 7.19 -3.02
CA MET A 1 -2.21 8.03 -1.82
C MET A 1 -3.54 8.67 -1.49
N GLU A 2 -3.77 9.00 -0.23
CA GLU A 2 -4.97 9.66 0.27
C GLU A 2 -4.63 11.06 0.77
N ILE A 3 -5.53 12.00 0.56
CA ILE A 3 -5.38 13.43 0.90
C ILE A 3 -6.70 14.00 1.40
N ARG A 4 -6.68 15.19 1.99
CA ARG A 4 -7.91 15.94 2.30
C ARG A 4 -8.62 16.33 1.00
N ALA A 5 -9.95 16.32 1.01
CA ALA A 5 -10.75 16.67 -0.17
C ALA A 5 -10.42 18.07 -0.71
N ALA A 6 -10.15 19.02 0.17
CA ALA A 6 -9.78 20.40 -0.16
C ALA A 6 -8.30 20.56 -0.57
N SER A 7 -7.49 19.49 -0.60
CA SER A 7 -6.09 19.56 -0.98
C SER A 7 -5.92 19.98 -2.45
N PRO A 8 -4.96 20.86 -2.78
CA PRO A 8 -4.65 21.24 -4.16
C PRO A 8 -3.94 20.16 -4.97
N LEU A 9 -3.46 19.08 -4.31
CA LEU A 9 -2.79 17.97 -4.99
C LEU A 9 -3.79 17.20 -5.85
N GLN A 10 -3.46 16.96 -7.13
CA GLN A 10 -4.36 16.28 -8.07
C GLN A 10 -3.84 14.90 -8.50
N ARG A 11 -2.53 14.68 -8.45
CA ARG A 11 -1.86 13.46 -8.90
C ARG A 11 -0.80 13.04 -7.90
N ASN A 12 -0.35 11.77 -7.97
CA ASN A 12 0.73 11.28 -7.12
C ASN A 12 2.05 12.02 -7.36
N GLU A 13 2.29 12.47 -8.59
CA GLU A 13 3.47 13.25 -9.00
C GLU A 13 3.51 14.63 -8.34
N ASP A 14 2.37 15.16 -7.92
CA ASP A 14 2.29 16.44 -7.23
C ASP A 14 2.78 16.39 -5.78
N VAL A 15 2.96 15.19 -5.24
CA VAL A 15 3.28 14.96 -3.82
C VAL A 15 4.71 15.33 -3.47
N ASP A 16 5.67 15.11 -4.40
CA ASP A 16 7.09 15.41 -4.11
C ASP A 16 7.40 16.90 -4.22
N ARG A 17 6.90 17.67 -3.27
CA ARG A 17 7.12 19.11 -3.18
C ARG A 17 7.57 19.52 -1.78
N GLN A 18 8.34 20.60 -1.74
CA GLN A 18 8.72 21.22 -0.47
C GLN A 18 7.49 21.63 0.33
N GLY A 19 7.47 21.33 1.61
CA GLY A 19 6.35 21.60 2.51
C GLY A 19 5.29 20.48 2.57
N VAL A 20 5.31 19.50 1.68
CA VAL A 20 4.43 18.33 1.73
C VAL A 20 5.00 17.29 2.71
N ARG A 21 4.17 16.83 3.65
CA ARG A 21 4.49 15.76 4.60
C ARG A 21 3.66 14.53 4.25
N VAL A 22 4.36 13.42 3.97
CA VAL A 22 3.75 12.15 3.59
C VAL A 22 3.88 11.16 4.75
N THR A 23 2.77 10.70 5.30
CA THR A 23 2.81 9.68 6.34
C THR A 23 2.74 8.28 5.74
N VAL A 24 3.55 7.39 6.28
CA VAL A 24 3.67 5.97 5.92
C VAL A 24 3.82 5.11 7.17
N GLY A 25 3.46 3.84 7.10
CA GLY A 25 3.79 2.90 8.17
C GLY A 25 5.30 2.62 8.19
N ALA A 26 5.94 2.78 9.33
CA ALA A 26 7.37 2.55 9.51
C ALA A 26 7.78 1.15 9.01
N GLY A 27 8.81 1.09 8.17
CA GLY A 27 9.34 -0.16 7.60
C GLY A 27 8.44 -0.85 6.57
N SER A 28 7.30 -0.25 6.19
CA SER A 28 6.45 -0.79 5.13
C SER A 28 7.10 -0.65 3.76
N ALA A 29 6.61 -1.44 2.78
CA ALA A 29 7.07 -1.30 1.39
C ALA A 29 6.89 0.13 0.85
N TYR A 30 5.86 0.84 1.29
CA TYR A 30 5.61 2.24 0.94
C TYR A 30 6.65 3.18 1.54
N ASP A 31 7.04 2.97 2.82
CA ASP A 31 8.12 3.71 3.46
C ASP A 31 9.45 3.51 2.72
N LEU A 32 9.80 2.26 2.45
CA LEU A 32 11.05 1.92 1.74
C LEU A 32 11.08 2.51 0.32
N TYR A 33 9.97 2.45 -0.39
CA TYR A 33 9.86 3.02 -1.73
C TYR A 33 9.97 4.54 -1.71
N LEU A 34 9.11 5.22 -0.95
CA LEU A 34 9.05 6.67 -0.90
C LEU A 34 10.33 7.29 -0.32
N SER A 35 11.02 6.59 0.59
CA SER A 35 12.34 7.03 1.09
C SER A 35 13.43 7.07 0.01
N ARG A 36 13.25 6.34 -1.09
CA ARG A 36 14.18 6.38 -2.22
C ARG A 36 13.76 7.36 -3.32
N GLU A 37 12.44 7.53 -3.49
CA GLU A 37 11.89 8.29 -4.62
C GLU A 37 11.66 9.77 -4.30
N LEU A 38 11.21 10.10 -3.08
CA LEU A 38 10.93 11.49 -2.72
C LEU A 38 12.22 12.26 -2.45
N GLN A 39 12.33 13.43 -3.07
CA GLN A 39 13.47 14.33 -2.96
C GLN A 39 13.15 15.60 -2.17
N HIS A 40 11.91 16.04 -2.18
CA HIS A 40 11.49 17.33 -1.64
C HIS A 40 10.46 17.20 -0.53
N ALA A 41 9.55 16.22 -0.62
CA ALA A 41 8.56 15.96 0.41
C ALA A 41 9.18 15.25 1.62
N ARG A 42 8.65 15.53 2.81
CA ARG A 42 9.12 14.94 4.06
C ARG A 42 8.29 13.71 4.43
N ILE A 43 8.95 12.61 4.74
CA ILE A 43 8.29 11.40 5.26
C ILE A 43 8.09 11.52 6.78
N VAL A 44 6.86 11.23 7.21
CA VAL A 44 6.46 11.10 8.62
C VAL A 44 6.04 9.64 8.85
N ARG A 45 6.70 8.95 9.76
CA ARG A 45 6.46 7.53 9.99
C ARG A 45 5.46 7.31 11.11
N ALA A 46 4.33 6.69 10.77
CA ALA A 46 3.41 6.13 11.75
C ALA A 46 3.97 4.78 12.28
N PRO A 47 3.63 4.37 13.51
CA PRO A 47 4.18 3.15 14.12
C PRO A 47 3.82 1.86 13.36
N SER A 48 2.75 1.88 12.58
CA SER A 48 2.30 0.74 11.76
C SER A 48 1.47 1.20 10.57
N SER A 49 1.27 0.33 9.58
CA SER A 49 0.42 0.64 8.42
C SER A 49 -1.04 0.96 8.80
N PRO A 50 -1.70 0.27 9.75
CA PRO A 50 -3.04 0.65 10.21
C PRO A 50 -3.13 2.04 10.86
N ALA A 51 -2.04 2.53 11.47
CA ALA A 51 -2.01 3.83 12.15
C ALA A 51 -1.77 5.03 11.20
N VAL A 52 -1.57 4.79 9.91
CA VAL A 52 -1.19 5.85 8.95
C VAL A 52 -2.25 6.94 8.84
N VAL A 53 -3.52 6.58 8.69
CA VAL A 53 -4.59 7.56 8.50
C VAL A 53 -4.89 8.32 9.78
N ASP A 54 -4.79 7.66 10.95
CA ASP A 54 -4.91 8.34 12.24
C ASP A 54 -3.81 9.39 12.42
N ALA A 55 -2.55 9.01 12.20
CA ALA A 55 -1.42 9.95 12.27
C ALA A 55 -1.55 11.09 11.26
N PHE A 56 -2.02 10.82 10.04
CA PHE A 56 -2.32 11.84 9.03
C PHE A 56 -3.34 12.87 9.53
N MET A 57 -4.41 12.39 10.15
CA MET A 57 -5.48 13.27 10.66
C MET A 57 -5.04 14.07 11.88
N GLU A 58 -4.46 13.40 12.88
CA GLU A 58 -4.07 13.99 14.17
C GLU A 58 -2.98 15.04 14.03
N GLN A 59 -2.00 14.79 13.16
CA GLN A 59 -0.87 15.69 12.97
C GLN A 59 -1.10 16.72 11.84
N GLY A 60 -2.28 16.71 11.21
CA GLY A 60 -2.62 17.64 10.14
C GLY A 60 -1.67 17.53 8.93
N LEU A 61 -1.27 16.29 8.56
CA LEU A 61 -0.35 16.05 7.46
C LEU A 61 -1.03 16.24 6.10
N GLU A 62 -0.26 16.35 5.03
CA GLU A 62 -0.76 16.65 3.68
C GLU A 62 -1.18 15.37 2.93
N VAL A 63 -0.47 14.26 3.14
CA VAL A 63 -0.67 13.01 2.40
C VAL A 63 -0.54 11.79 3.32
N ALA A 64 -1.42 10.80 3.12
CA ALA A 64 -1.29 9.45 3.67
C ALA A 64 -1.00 8.46 2.54
N ALA A 65 0.05 7.65 2.68
CA ALA A 65 0.43 6.64 1.70
C ALA A 65 0.34 5.23 2.28
N GLY A 66 -0.35 4.34 1.58
CA GLY A 66 -0.59 2.99 2.05
C GLY A 66 -1.32 2.12 1.02
N VAL A 67 -1.83 0.99 1.49
CA VAL A 67 -2.62 0.05 0.68
C VAL A 67 -3.90 0.73 0.20
N LYS A 68 -4.16 0.69 -1.10
CA LYS A 68 -5.31 1.36 -1.72
C LYS A 68 -6.64 0.95 -1.06
N GLN A 69 -6.85 -0.32 -0.84
CA GLN A 69 -8.08 -0.85 -0.27
C GLN A 69 -8.32 -0.34 1.16
N GLN A 70 -7.27 -0.25 1.96
CA GLN A 70 -7.35 0.30 3.31
C GLN A 70 -7.67 1.79 3.26
N LEU A 71 -6.95 2.56 2.47
CA LEU A 71 -7.20 4.00 2.32
C LEU A 71 -8.62 4.28 1.79
N GLN A 72 -9.13 3.46 0.86
CA GLN A 72 -10.52 3.56 0.39
C GLN A 72 -11.54 3.32 1.51
N ALA A 73 -11.31 2.29 2.33
CA ALA A 73 -12.18 2.00 3.48
C ALA A 73 -12.13 3.13 4.53
N ASP A 74 -10.98 3.73 4.73
CA ASP A 74 -10.82 4.86 5.65
C ASP A 74 -11.51 6.12 5.10
N ALA A 75 -11.38 6.43 3.80
CA ALA A 75 -12.08 7.53 3.15
C ALA A 75 -13.62 7.39 3.17
N GLN A 76 -14.12 6.16 3.13
CA GLN A 76 -15.57 5.89 3.28
C GLN A 76 -16.09 6.12 4.70
N ARG A 77 -15.25 5.87 5.70
CA ARG A 77 -15.60 6.04 7.12
C ARG A 77 -15.39 7.46 7.65
N ARG A 78 -14.57 8.24 6.95
CA ARG A 78 -14.16 9.59 7.37
C ARG A 78 -14.54 10.61 6.30
N THR A 79 -15.28 11.62 6.67
CA THR A 79 -15.62 12.72 5.74
C THR A 79 -14.41 13.58 5.42
N GLY A 80 -14.40 14.18 4.25
CA GLY A 80 -13.38 15.16 3.85
C GLY A 80 -12.05 14.56 3.39
N LEU A 81 -12.02 13.27 3.07
CA LEU A 81 -10.86 12.57 2.48
C LEU A 81 -11.16 12.14 1.05
N ARG A 82 -10.13 12.06 0.23
CA ARG A 82 -10.19 11.48 -1.12
C ARG A 82 -8.87 10.82 -1.49
N LEU A 83 -8.92 9.87 -2.38
CA LEU A 83 -7.72 9.28 -2.95
C LEU A 83 -7.26 10.06 -4.18
N LEU A 84 -5.94 10.16 -4.35
CA LEU A 84 -5.36 10.57 -5.62
C LEU A 84 -5.58 9.46 -6.66
N PRO A 85 -5.83 9.83 -7.92
CA PRO A 85 -6.04 8.84 -8.98
C PRO A 85 -4.78 8.02 -9.24
N GLY A 86 -4.97 6.82 -9.79
CA GLY A 86 -3.88 5.93 -10.15
C GLY A 86 -3.22 5.23 -8.96
N ARG A 87 -1.97 4.90 -9.13
CA ARG A 87 -1.11 4.23 -8.14
C ARG A 87 0.32 4.77 -8.26
N PHE A 88 1.03 4.89 -7.16
CA PHE A 88 2.43 5.34 -7.17
C PHE A 88 3.42 4.17 -7.14
N MET A 89 2.98 2.99 -6.72
CA MET A 89 3.76 1.75 -6.79
C MET A 89 2.83 0.53 -6.80
N VAL A 90 3.38 -0.60 -7.16
CA VAL A 90 2.76 -1.93 -7.07
C VAL A 90 3.54 -2.76 -6.07
N ILE A 91 2.84 -3.53 -5.25
CA ILE A 91 3.43 -4.52 -4.36
C ILE A 91 3.06 -5.90 -4.89
N GLU A 92 4.06 -6.71 -5.17
CA GLU A 92 3.89 -8.12 -5.45
C GLU A 92 3.95 -8.88 -4.13
N GLN A 93 2.79 -9.34 -3.67
CA GLN A 93 2.70 -10.12 -2.43
C GLN A 93 3.24 -11.53 -2.68
N ALA A 94 4.14 -11.97 -1.82
CA ALA A 94 4.76 -13.29 -1.92
C ALA A 94 4.65 -14.04 -0.59
N MET A 95 4.49 -15.36 -0.68
CA MET A 95 4.65 -16.24 0.48
C MET A 95 6.14 -16.55 0.69
N GLY A 96 6.55 -16.68 1.94
CA GLY A 96 7.94 -16.97 2.30
C GLY A 96 8.06 -18.13 3.28
N THR A 97 9.20 -18.83 3.21
CA THR A 97 9.61 -19.84 4.19
C THR A 97 10.98 -19.48 4.75
N PRO A 98 11.27 -19.78 6.05
CA PRO A 98 12.58 -19.54 6.61
C PRO A 98 13.69 -20.26 5.84
N LYS A 99 14.82 -19.60 5.61
CA LYS A 99 15.96 -20.17 4.89
C LYS A 99 16.43 -21.51 5.45
N GLY A 100 16.34 -21.71 6.76
CA GLY A 100 16.73 -22.97 7.43
C GLY A 100 15.87 -24.18 7.09
N ARG A 101 14.75 -24.02 6.36
CA ARG A 101 13.93 -25.14 5.88
C ARG A 101 14.47 -25.80 4.58
N GLY A 102 15.50 -25.22 3.99
CA GLY A 102 16.16 -25.74 2.81
C GLY A 102 15.42 -25.54 1.49
N GLN A 103 16.09 -25.93 0.38
CA GLN A 103 15.60 -25.69 -0.98
C GLN A 103 14.30 -26.46 -1.28
N ALA A 104 14.18 -27.71 -0.80
CA ALA A 104 12.99 -28.53 -1.03
C ALA A 104 11.70 -27.86 -0.49
N ALA A 105 11.78 -27.20 0.66
CA ALA A 105 10.63 -26.45 1.22
C ALA A 105 10.29 -25.20 0.38
N ALA A 106 11.31 -24.53 -0.14
CA ALA A 106 11.11 -23.38 -1.04
C ALA A 106 10.46 -23.81 -2.37
N ASP A 107 10.90 -24.92 -2.95
CA ASP A 107 10.35 -25.44 -4.20
C ASP A 107 8.91 -25.94 -4.02
N SER A 108 8.62 -26.63 -2.91
CA SER A 108 7.26 -27.06 -2.58
C SER A 108 6.32 -25.87 -2.40
N LEU A 109 6.78 -24.80 -1.74
CA LEU A 109 5.99 -23.56 -1.57
C LEU A 109 5.74 -22.88 -2.92
N ARG A 110 6.74 -22.80 -3.78
CA ARG A 110 6.61 -22.25 -5.13
C ARG A 110 5.57 -23.02 -5.95
N THR A 111 5.71 -24.35 -6.02
CA THR A 111 4.75 -25.21 -6.73
C THR A 111 3.34 -25.01 -6.21
N PHE A 112 3.15 -25.01 -4.89
CA PHE A 112 1.84 -24.75 -4.28
C PHE A 112 1.24 -23.42 -4.72
N VAL A 113 2.03 -22.33 -4.68
CA VAL A 113 1.55 -20.98 -5.08
C VAL A 113 1.17 -20.96 -6.57
N GLU A 114 2.01 -21.54 -7.45
CA GLU A 114 1.72 -21.59 -8.88
C GLU A 114 0.47 -22.42 -9.19
N ASP A 115 0.29 -23.56 -8.53
CA ASP A 115 -0.91 -24.39 -8.66
C ASP A 115 -2.18 -23.61 -8.19
N MET A 116 -2.09 -22.87 -7.09
CA MET A 116 -3.20 -22.03 -6.61
C MET A 116 -3.55 -20.89 -7.57
N LYS A 117 -2.56 -20.33 -8.25
CA LYS A 117 -2.76 -19.34 -9.30
C LYS A 117 -3.42 -19.98 -10.53
N ALA A 118 -2.84 -21.08 -11.03
CA ALA A 118 -3.30 -21.78 -12.24
C ALA A 118 -4.71 -22.36 -12.10
N SER A 119 -5.07 -22.88 -10.92
CA SER A 119 -6.41 -23.40 -10.64
C SER A 119 -7.51 -22.33 -10.56
N GLY A 120 -7.14 -21.05 -10.58
CA GLY A 120 -8.07 -19.93 -10.37
C GLY A 120 -8.49 -19.72 -8.91
N PHE A 121 -7.92 -20.46 -7.96
CA PHE A 121 -8.23 -20.32 -6.55
C PHE A 121 -8.01 -18.87 -6.05
N VAL A 122 -6.87 -18.27 -6.39
CA VAL A 122 -6.53 -16.90 -5.98
C VAL A 122 -7.52 -15.89 -6.59
N ALA A 123 -7.82 -16.00 -7.89
CA ALA A 123 -8.78 -15.12 -8.55
C ALA A 123 -10.18 -15.21 -7.92
N ASN A 124 -10.64 -16.42 -7.63
CA ASN A 124 -11.93 -16.66 -6.98
C ASN A 124 -11.95 -16.15 -5.54
N ALA A 125 -10.84 -16.26 -4.80
CA ALA A 125 -10.73 -15.72 -3.44
C ALA A 125 -10.82 -14.18 -3.46
N LEU A 126 -10.08 -13.50 -4.35
CA LEU A 126 -10.18 -12.04 -4.52
C LEU A 126 -11.62 -11.61 -4.80
N LYS A 127 -12.31 -12.29 -5.71
CA LYS A 127 -13.71 -12.01 -6.04
C LYS A 127 -14.66 -12.24 -4.86
N ARG A 128 -14.51 -13.38 -4.17
CA ARG A 128 -15.34 -13.75 -3.00
C ARG A 128 -15.25 -12.74 -1.87
N HIS A 129 -14.05 -12.21 -1.64
CA HIS A 129 -13.79 -11.23 -0.59
C HIS A 129 -13.95 -9.77 -1.06
N GLY A 130 -14.46 -9.54 -2.27
CA GLY A 130 -14.70 -8.18 -2.80
C GLY A 130 -13.44 -7.33 -2.95
N ILE A 131 -12.26 -7.96 -3.10
CA ILE A 131 -10.99 -7.25 -3.21
C ILE A 131 -10.88 -6.61 -4.59
N GLN A 132 -10.94 -5.29 -4.62
CA GLN A 132 -10.79 -4.50 -5.85
C GLN A 132 -9.37 -3.94 -5.97
N GLY A 133 -8.87 -3.84 -7.22
CA GLY A 133 -7.56 -3.25 -7.52
C GLY A 133 -6.36 -4.15 -7.22
N ALA A 134 -6.60 -5.41 -6.83
CA ALA A 134 -5.60 -6.47 -6.82
C ALA A 134 -5.86 -7.45 -7.96
N THR A 135 -4.80 -8.00 -8.52
CA THR A 135 -4.82 -9.03 -9.57
C THR A 135 -3.97 -10.22 -9.14
N VAL A 136 -4.21 -11.36 -9.76
CA VAL A 136 -3.29 -12.49 -9.61
C VAL A 136 -1.93 -12.09 -10.17
N ALA A 137 -0.86 -12.31 -9.42
CA ALA A 137 0.51 -12.04 -9.88
C ALA A 137 0.86 -12.93 -11.09
N PRO A 138 1.74 -12.46 -11.98
CA PRO A 138 2.21 -13.26 -13.11
C PRO A 138 2.97 -14.53 -12.68
#